data_a9b3eceadc6d5b8721ddf65224b6b182
#
_entry.id   a9b3eceadc6d5b8721ddf65224b6b182
#
_cell.length_a   1.000
_cell.length_b   1.000
_cell.length_c   1.000
_cell.angle_alpha   90.00
_cell.angle_beta   90.00
_cell.angle_gamma   90.00
#
_symmetry.space_group_name_H-M   'P 1'
#
loop_
_entity.id
_entity.type
_entity.pdbx_description
1 polymer ?
#
loop_
_entity_poly.entity_id
_entity_poly.type
_entity_poly.pdbx_seq_one_letter_code
_entity_poly.pdbx_strand_id
1 'polypeptide(L)'
;SLKNNQRVRVHIGTTEILARVRFYGKNLEKNQEANVVFFFERTIGVTINDLFVVRSYSPMDTIASGIVLDIDFINNKEFIDKCPKETLERLRFMISNFAHHPKTLEQWSKKYFISDNEMKDNLKLLDAKITLDEGLVYFDKDLSYWGKKILSYIKEKCSIDSFHNYVEVNNIVQSFHISDIWAKLILNNLVNSNDILLESGKIILVDQSFNISNKIKLEMKNITELIKNADSEILSIKEIISLSKMNPKKVKELIFLLKDQGKIIQVNDNLIINNDAFNKLLISVRKYFKKYSKLSVSEFKNLSNLTRKNAIPILEYFDNSNITQRVENYRKAGELLFGK
;
A
#
# COMPACT_ATOMS: atom_id res chain seq x y z
N SER A 1 38.56 30.50 19.12
CA SER A 1 37.35 29.61 19.07
C SER A 1 36.42 30.08 17.98
N LEU A 2 35.72 29.14 17.35
CA LEU A 2 34.67 29.40 16.38
C LEU A 2 33.28 29.27 17.07
N LYS A 3 32.51 30.35 17.01
CA LYS A 3 31.16 30.39 17.67
C LYS A 3 30.06 30.00 16.68
N ASN A 4 29.00 29.37 17.20
CA ASN A 4 27.83 29.08 16.41
C ASN A 4 27.16 30.38 15.89
N ASN A 5 26.74 30.39 14.63
CA ASN A 5 26.17 31.53 13.89
C ASN A 5 27.15 32.73 13.68
N GLN A 6 28.45 32.50 13.90
CA GLN A 6 29.47 33.52 13.64
C GLN A 6 29.54 33.85 12.13
N ARG A 7 29.70 35.14 11.80
CA ARG A 7 30.02 35.60 10.45
C ARG A 7 31.53 35.46 10.19
N VAL A 8 31.87 34.77 9.11
CA VAL A 8 33.23 34.42 8.76
C VAL A 8 33.48 34.68 7.28
N ARG A 9 34.76 34.74 6.89
CA ARG A 9 35.21 34.70 5.51
C ARG A 9 35.63 33.28 5.16
N VAL A 10 35.08 32.75 4.11
CA VAL A 10 35.40 31.40 3.62
C VAL A 10 36.12 31.54 2.28
N HIS A 11 37.29 30.92 2.17
CA HIS A 11 38.10 30.86 0.96
C HIS A 11 38.00 29.44 0.40
N ILE A 12 37.46 29.30 -0.80
CA ILE A 12 37.37 28.04 -1.55
C ILE A 12 37.91 28.26 -2.94
N GLY A 13 38.94 27.52 -3.33
CA GLY A 13 39.66 27.79 -4.59
C GLY A 13 40.14 29.24 -4.65
N THR A 14 39.76 29.98 -5.67
CA THR A 14 40.10 31.40 -5.84
C THR A 14 39.04 32.36 -5.30
N THR A 15 37.95 31.86 -4.71
CA THR A 15 36.84 32.67 -4.26
C THR A 15 36.90 32.96 -2.76
N GLU A 16 36.73 34.25 -2.41
CA GLU A 16 36.45 34.69 -1.05
C GLU A 16 34.97 35.06 -0.93
N ILE A 17 34.28 34.53 0.08
CA ILE A 17 32.89 34.79 0.32
C ILE A 17 32.57 34.86 1.81
N LEU A 18 31.62 35.71 2.17
CA LEU A 18 31.11 35.78 3.53
C LEU A 18 30.05 34.71 3.76
N ALA A 19 30.08 34.11 4.94
CA ALA A 19 29.13 33.10 5.35
C ALA A 19 28.83 33.19 6.85
N ARG A 20 27.70 32.63 7.25
CA ARG A 20 27.46 32.29 8.66
C ARG A 20 27.66 30.79 8.85
N VAL A 21 28.47 30.45 9.87
CA VAL A 21 28.75 29.05 10.22
C VAL A 21 27.69 28.58 11.24
N ARG A 22 27.12 27.41 11.01
CA ARG A 22 26.21 26.76 11.96
C ARG A 22 26.67 25.34 12.24
N PHE A 23 26.61 24.94 13.51
CA PHE A 23 26.90 23.58 13.95
C PHE A 23 26.11 23.30 15.23
N TYR A 24 26.03 22.02 15.60
CA TYR A 24 25.28 21.57 16.78
C TYR A 24 26.28 21.29 17.91
N GLY A 25 26.19 22.00 19.02
CA GLY A 25 27.05 21.81 20.16
C GLY A 25 27.63 23.11 20.74
N LYS A 26 28.70 22.94 21.51
CA LYS A 26 29.46 24.08 22.10
C LYS A 26 30.35 24.73 21.04
N ASN A 27 30.84 25.93 21.33
CA ASN A 27 31.84 26.58 20.49
C ASN A 27 33.05 25.66 20.25
N LEU A 28 33.58 25.71 19.03
CA LEU A 28 34.74 24.90 18.64
C LEU A 28 36.01 25.60 19.12
N GLU A 29 36.75 24.93 19.96
CA GLU A 29 38.02 25.39 20.47
C GLU A 29 39.17 24.94 19.56
N LYS A 30 40.41 25.42 19.86
CA LYS A 30 41.61 25.06 19.13
C LYS A 30 41.79 23.52 19.12
N ASN A 31 42.15 22.97 17.97
CA ASN A 31 42.39 21.53 17.74
C ASN A 31 41.10 20.63 17.87
N GLN A 32 39.93 21.23 17.78
CA GLN A 32 38.66 20.46 17.67
C GLN A 32 38.20 20.38 16.22
N GLU A 33 37.59 19.27 15.87
CA GLU A 33 36.91 19.05 14.58
C GLU A 33 35.41 18.91 14.80
N ALA A 34 34.61 19.43 13.85
CA ALA A 34 33.17 19.22 13.79
C ALA A 34 32.66 19.40 12.37
N ASN A 35 31.54 18.73 12.09
CA ASN A 35 30.79 19.00 10.87
C ASN A 35 29.98 20.30 11.06
N VAL A 36 30.09 21.20 10.09
CA VAL A 36 29.45 22.51 10.11
C VAL A 36 28.69 22.76 8.82
N VAL A 37 27.71 23.66 8.88
CA VAL A 37 26.98 24.15 7.70
C VAL A 37 27.32 25.63 7.51
N PHE A 38 27.72 25.99 6.29
CA PHE A 38 27.88 27.37 5.87
C PHE A 38 26.69 27.89 5.15
N PHE A 39 26.18 29.04 5.59
CA PHE A 39 25.15 29.81 4.89
C PHE A 39 25.85 30.99 4.22
N PHE A 40 26.13 30.83 2.93
CA PHE A 40 26.83 31.85 2.13
C PHE A 40 25.92 33.03 1.80
N GLU A 41 26.48 34.24 1.76
CA GLU A 41 25.72 35.46 1.43
C GLU A 41 25.40 35.59 -0.07
N ARG A 42 26.02 34.78 -0.93
CA ARG A 42 25.74 34.67 -2.36
C ARG A 42 25.99 33.23 -2.83
N THR A 43 25.48 32.90 -4.01
CA THR A 43 25.75 31.61 -4.65
C THR A 43 27.24 31.45 -4.97
N ILE A 44 27.76 30.26 -4.75
CA ILE A 44 29.15 29.86 -5.00
C ILE A 44 29.18 28.50 -5.68
N GLY A 45 30.11 28.32 -6.63
CA GLY A 45 30.40 27.00 -7.21
C GLY A 45 31.36 26.25 -6.31
N VAL A 46 30.95 25.10 -5.82
CA VAL A 46 31.77 24.20 -4.98
C VAL A 46 31.50 22.76 -5.37
N THR A 47 32.50 21.90 -5.17
CA THR A 47 32.36 20.45 -5.35
C THR A 47 32.65 19.73 -4.04
N ILE A 48 32.15 18.49 -3.95
CA ILE A 48 32.49 17.62 -2.80
C ILE A 48 33.99 17.37 -2.81
N ASN A 49 34.61 17.38 -1.63
CA ASN A 49 36.06 17.31 -1.35
C ASN A 49 36.84 18.58 -1.67
N ASP A 50 36.26 19.70 -2.09
CA ASP A 50 36.95 20.97 -2.15
C ASP A 50 37.52 21.36 -0.78
N LEU A 51 38.75 21.86 -0.76
CA LEU A 51 39.39 22.38 0.44
C LEU A 51 38.97 23.83 0.66
N PHE A 52 38.72 24.19 1.90
CA PHE A 52 38.44 25.57 2.29
C PHE A 52 39.22 26.04 3.50
N VAL A 53 39.39 27.35 3.58
CA VAL A 53 39.96 28.03 4.75
C VAL A 53 38.97 29.03 5.28
N VAL A 54 38.79 29.06 6.60
CA VAL A 54 37.92 29.99 7.31
C VAL A 54 38.79 31.04 8.02
N ARG A 55 38.46 32.30 7.75
CA ARG A 55 39.07 33.44 8.44
C ARG A 55 38.04 34.22 9.24
N SER A 56 38.48 34.84 10.32
CA SER A 56 37.67 35.78 11.08
C SER A 56 37.26 36.98 10.20
N TYR A 57 36.13 37.59 10.50
CA TYR A 57 35.69 38.76 9.78
C TYR A 57 36.59 39.97 10.02
N SER A 58 37.00 40.18 11.28
CA SER A 58 37.92 41.23 11.71
C SER A 58 38.49 40.88 13.12
N PRO A 59 39.82 40.89 13.34
CA PRO A 59 40.89 40.95 12.33
C PRO A 59 40.88 39.71 11.43
N MET A 60 41.59 39.76 10.29
CA MET A 60 41.54 38.72 9.25
C MET A 60 42.52 37.57 9.58
N ASP A 61 42.28 36.86 10.66
CA ASP A 61 43.10 35.71 11.11
C ASP A 61 42.51 34.38 10.60
N THR A 62 43.35 33.44 10.22
CA THR A 62 42.91 32.08 9.89
C THR A 62 42.48 31.36 11.16
N ILE A 63 41.29 30.90 11.22
CA ILE A 63 40.66 30.25 12.40
C ILE A 63 40.38 28.78 12.22
N ALA A 64 40.15 28.30 10.99
CA ALA A 64 39.89 26.91 10.69
C ALA A 64 40.17 26.58 9.22
N SER A 65 40.23 25.30 8.90
CA SER A 65 40.22 24.77 7.54
C SER A 65 39.40 23.48 7.50
N GLY A 66 38.98 23.05 6.31
CA GLY A 66 38.20 21.83 6.20
C GLY A 66 38.03 21.40 4.76
N ILE A 67 37.16 20.42 4.58
CA ILE A 67 36.75 19.89 3.28
C ILE A 67 35.22 19.95 3.14
N VAL A 68 34.77 20.15 1.93
CA VAL A 68 33.30 20.11 1.60
C VAL A 68 32.82 18.67 1.63
N LEU A 69 31.92 18.35 2.54
CA LEU A 69 31.37 17.00 2.68
C LEU A 69 30.12 16.80 1.81
N ASP A 70 29.27 17.82 1.68
CA ASP A 70 28.06 17.81 0.86
C ASP A 70 27.76 19.22 0.33
N ILE A 71 27.09 19.29 -0.81
CA ILE A 71 26.66 20.53 -1.46
C ILE A 71 25.17 20.82 -1.23
N ASP A 72 24.41 19.83 -0.77
CA ASP A 72 22.99 19.96 -0.44
C ASP A 72 22.84 20.22 1.06
N PHE A 73 21.95 21.16 1.41
CA PHE A 73 21.62 21.40 2.82
C PHE A 73 20.55 20.44 3.31
N ILE A 74 20.89 19.68 4.36
CA ILE A 74 19.94 18.82 5.08
C ILE A 74 19.82 19.35 6.51
N ASN A 75 18.64 19.85 6.88
CA ASN A 75 18.37 20.36 8.23
C ASN A 75 18.10 19.21 9.21
N ASN A 76 19.07 18.32 9.38
CA ASN A 76 18.99 17.20 10.31
C ASN A 76 20.29 17.11 11.11
N LYS A 77 20.18 17.33 12.43
CA LYS A 77 21.34 17.31 13.35
C LYS A 77 22.09 15.99 13.27
N GLU A 78 21.39 14.88 13.36
CA GLU A 78 22.00 13.55 13.39
C GLU A 78 22.74 13.24 12.09
N PHE A 79 22.17 13.65 10.95
CA PHE A 79 22.79 13.52 9.64
C PHE A 79 24.09 14.33 9.57
N ILE A 80 24.06 15.60 10.00
CA ILE A 80 25.22 16.48 9.96
C ILE A 80 26.34 15.95 10.87
N ASP A 81 26.01 15.62 12.12
CA ASP A 81 27.01 15.18 13.11
C ASP A 81 27.66 13.84 12.73
N LYS A 82 26.90 12.94 12.07
CA LYS A 82 27.36 11.59 11.68
C LYS A 82 27.97 11.50 10.28
N CYS A 83 27.90 12.56 9.47
CA CYS A 83 28.41 12.52 8.09
C CYS A 83 29.91 12.23 8.08
N PRO A 84 30.38 11.13 7.44
CA PRO A 84 31.78 10.74 7.46
C PRO A 84 32.69 11.68 6.64
N LYS A 85 33.93 11.83 7.08
CA LYS A 85 34.96 12.61 6.39
C LYS A 85 35.51 11.84 5.18
N GLU A 86 35.73 10.54 5.34
CA GLU A 86 36.22 9.66 4.29
C GLU A 86 35.22 9.53 3.13
N THR A 87 35.69 9.67 1.90
CA THR A 87 34.84 9.78 0.70
C THR A 87 33.96 8.54 0.49
N LEU A 88 34.53 7.32 0.58
CA LEU A 88 33.76 6.09 0.39
C LEU A 88 32.77 5.84 1.52
N GLU A 89 33.17 6.06 2.77
CA GLU A 89 32.28 5.94 3.92
C GLU A 89 31.14 6.96 3.85
N ARG A 90 31.44 8.18 3.39
CA ARG A 90 30.45 9.22 3.16
C ARG A 90 29.49 8.83 2.03
N LEU A 91 29.98 8.29 0.91
CA LEU A 91 29.12 7.80 -0.17
C LEU A 91 28.18 6.70 0.34
N ARG A 92 28.68 5.73 1.10
CA ARG A 92 27.88 4.69 1.77
C ARG A 92 26.80 5.30 2.68
N PHE A 93 27.19 6.23 3.51
CA PHE A 93 26.30 6.94 4.42
C PHE A 93 25.20 7.69 3.67
N MET A 94 25.56 8.42 2.60
CA MET A 94 24.62 9.16 1.77
C MET A 94 23.61 8.23 1.08
N ILE A 95 24.06 7.14 0.45
CA ILE A 95 23.17 6.19 -0.23
C ILE A 95 22.15 5.63 0.77
N SER A 96 22.58 5.19 1.95
CA SER A 96 21.65 4.64 2.97
C SER A 96 20.69 5.69 3.52
N ASN A 97 21.12 6.94 3.73
CA ASN A 97 20.23 8.00 4.23
C ASN A 97 19.19 8.47 3.18
N PHE A 98 19.51 8.33 1.91
CA PHE A 98 18.58 8.62 0.81
C PHE A 98 17.79 7.39 0.30
N ALA A 99 17.83 6.27 1.03
CA ALA A 99 17.18 5.03 0.61
C ALA A 99 15.64 5.13 0.45
N HIS A 100 14.99 6.16 0.98
CA HIS A 100 13.56 6.44 0.71
C HIS A 100 13.33 7.07 -0.69
N HIS A 101 14.33 7.76 -1.24
CA HIS A 101 14.38 8.32 -2.60
C HIS A 101 15.75 8.03 -3.22
N PRO A 102 16.03 6.76 -3.57
CA PRO A 102 17.35 6.40 -4.10
C PRO A 102 17.65 7.18 -5.38
N LYS A 103 18.88 7.65 -5.48
CA LYS A 103 19.37 8.38 -6.64
C LYS A 103 19.90 7.41 -7.68
N THR A 104 19.89 7.82 -8.95
CA THR A 104 20.50 7.06 -10.05
C THR A 104 22.03 7.18 -10.03
N LEU A 105 22.70 6.29 -10.76
CA LEU A 105 24.14 6.35 -11.00
C LEU A 105 24.55 7.74 -11.51
N GLU A 106 23.87 8.25 -12.54
CA GLU A 106 24.14 9.56 -13.11
C GLU A 106 24.00 10.70 -12.10
N GLN A 107 22.97 10.64 -11.24
CA GLN A 107 22.77 11.64 -10.18
C GLN A 107 23.90 11.61 -9.14
N TRP A 108 24.40 10.43 -8.80
CA TRP A 108 25.55 10.29 -7.91
C TRP A 108 26.85 10.77 -8.56
N SER A 109 27.10 10.41 -9.84
CA SER A 109 28.26 10.86 -10.61
C SER A 109 28.32 12.38 -10.69
N LYS A 110 27.16 13.01 -11.03
CA LYS A 110 27.04 14.47 -11.06
C LYS A 110 27.28 15.11 -9.70
N LYS A 111 26.72 14.53 -8.63
CA LYS A 111 26.87 15.05 -7.25
C LYS A 111 28.31 15.05 -6.79
N TYR A 112 29.09 14.01 -7.13
CA TYR A 112 30.50 13.86 -6.76
C TYR A 112 31.46 14.46 -7.78
N PHE A 113 30.93 14.94 -8.90
CA PHE A 113 31.68 15.50 -10.02
C PHE A 113 32.76 14.55 -10.58
N ILE A 114 32.40 13.29 -10.73
CA ILE A 114 33.22 12.21 -11.29
C ILE A 114 32.51 11.51 -12.44
N SER A 115 33.27 10.74 -13.25
CA SER A 115 32.69 9.94 -14.33
C SER A 115 31.81 8.78 -13.80
N ASP A 116 30.85 8.32 -14.63
CA ASP A 116 30.01 7.17 -14.29
C ASP A 116 30.84 5.89 -14.09
N ASN A 117 31.95 5.75 -14.79
CA ASN A 117 32.83 4.59 -14.60
C ASN A 117 33.53 4.61 -13.24
N GLU A 118 34.06 5.77 -12.83
CA GLU A 118 34.65 5.96 -11.53
C GLU A 118 33.63 5.77 -10.39
N MET A 119 32.41 6.29 -10.59
CA MET A 119 31.33 6.05 -9.62
C MET A 119 30.99 4.57 -9.54
N LYS A 120 30.88 3.83 -10.67
CA LYS A 120 30.64 2.38 -10.67
C LYS A 120 31.74 1.62 -9.90
N ASP A 121 33.00 2.00 -10.04
CA ASP A 121 34.09 1.36 -9.31
C ASP A 121 34.00 1.63 -7.81
N ASN A 122 33.68 2.86 -7.40
CA ASN A 122 33.41 3.18 -6.00
C ASN A 122 32.20 2.41 -5.44
N LEU A 123 31.13 2.27 -6.20
CA LEU A 123 29.93 1.50 -5.81
C LEU A 123 30.24 0.00 -5.67
N LYS A 124 31.07 -0.57 -6.53
CA LYS A 124 31.53 -1.96 -6.38
C LYS A 124 32.32 -2.17 -5.09
N LEU A 125 33.23 -1.24 -4.73
CA LEU A 125 33.98 -1.31 -3.47
C LEU A 125 33.04 -1.27 -2.24
N LEU A 126 31.90 -0.62 -2.36
CA LEU A 126 30.88 -0.52 -1.33
C LEU A 126 29.88 -1.70 -1.35
N ASP A 127 29.92 -2.59 -2.34
CA ASP A 127 28.93 -3.64 -2.60
C ASP A 127 27.49 -3.07 -2.80
N ALA A 128 27.41 -1.87 -3.38
CA ALA A 128 26.15 -1.28 -3.75
C ALA A 128 25.60 -1.89 -5.05
N LYS A 129 24.28 -2.03 -5.14
CA LYS A 129 23.57 -2.55 -6.32
C LYS A 129 23.10 -1.40 -7.20
N ILE A 130 23.02 -1.68 -8.50
CA ILE A 130 22.50 -0.75 -9.51
C ILE A 130 21.42 -1.49 -10.29
N THR A 131 20.21 -0.93 -10.38
CA THR A 131 19.14 -1.51 -11.20
C THR A 131 19.46 -1.39 -12.69
N LEU A 132 19.07 -2.38 -13.48
CA LEU A 132 19.36 -2.42 -14.92
C LEU A 132 18.55 -1.34 -15.70
N ASP A 133 17.27 -1.18 -15.35
CA ASP A 133 16.37 -0.32 -16.13
C ASP A 133 16.58 1.17 -15.81
N GLU A 134 16.57 1.53 -14.52
CA GLU A 134 16.53 2.93 -14.07
C GLU A 134 17.87 3.41 -13.52
N GLY A 135 18.86 2.52 -13.39
CA GLY A 135 20.17 2.85 -12.84
C GLY A 135 20.15 3.28 -11.37
N LEU A 136 19.12 2.92 -10.59
CA LEU A 136 19.02 3.26 -9.17
C LEU A 136 20.11 2.58 -8.37
N VAL A 137 20.72 3.33 -7.46
CA VAL A 137 21.79 2.85 -6.58
C VAL A 137 21.22 2.61 -5.19
N TYR A 138 21.41 1.40 -4.66
CA TYR A 138 20.89 0.99 -3.35
C TYR A 138 21.74 -0.11 -2.71
N PHE A 139 21.51 -0.38 -1.43
CA PHE A 139 22.05 -1.57 -0.75
C PHE A 139 20.96 -2.59 -0.49
N ASP A 140 21.29 -3.87 -0.58
CA ASP A 140 20.35 -4.97 -0.30
C ASP A 140 19.77 -4.90 1.12
N LYS A 141 20.56 -4.42 2.09
CA LYS A 141 20.08 -4.17 3.46
C LYS A 141 18.94 -3.14 3.52
N ASP A 142 19.03 -2.07 2.71
CA ASP A 142 18.03 -1.02 2.67
C ASP A 142 16.77 -1.51 1.95
N LEU A 143 16.93 -2.26 0.85
CA LEU A 143 15.82 -2.93 0.17
C LEU A 143 15.08 -3.89 1.12
N SER A 144 15.82 -4.71 1.86
CA SER A 144 15.27 -5.64 2.84
C SER A 144 14.57 -4.94 4.02
N TYR A 145 15.15 -3.84 4.52
CA TYR A 145 14.54 -3.03 5.58
C TYR A 145 13.19 -2.43 5.12
N TRP A 146 13.18 -1.81 3.95
CA TRP A 146 11.96 -1.23 3.39
C TRP A 146 10.92 -2.29 3.05
N GLY A 147 11.35 -3.44 2.52
CA GLY A 147 10.48 -4.59 2.27
C GLY A 147 9.75 -5.06 3.54
N LYS A 148 10.50 -5.29 4.63
CA LYS A 148 9.92 -5.68 5.92
C LYS A 148 8.95 -4.63 6.48
N LYS A 149 9.31 -3.35 6.39
CA LYS A 149 8.50 -2.24 6.89
C LYS A 149 7.18 -2.13 6.12
N ILE A 150 7.23 -2.20 4.79
CA ILE A 150 6.06 -2.17 3.92
C ILE A 150 5.18 -3.41 4.13
N LEU A 151 5.78 -4.60 4.20
CA LEU A 151 5.05 -5.85 4.45
C LEU A 151 4.32 -5.82 5.80
N SER A 152 4.96 -5.28 6.85
CA SER A 152 4.33 -5.09 8.16
C SER A 152 3.12 -4.16 8.09
N TYR A 153 3.24 -3.05 7.38
CA TYR A 153 2.13 -2.11 7.15
C TYR A 153 0.98 -2.77 6.38
N ILE A 154 1.27 -3.54 5.33
CA ILE A 154 0.25 -4.25 4.55
C ILE A 154 -0.49 -5.26 5.46
N LYS A 155 0.25 -6.03 6.27
CA LYS A 155 -0.32 -6.98 7.24
C LYS A 155 -1.24 -6.28 8.25
N GLU A 156 -0.82 -5.14 8.79
CA GLU A 156 -1.62 -4.33 9.71
C GLU A 156 -2.90 -3.82 9.04
N LYS A 157 -2.81 -3.23 7.86
CA LYS A 157 -3.98 -2.71 7.13
C LYS A 157 -4.97 -3.81 6.78
N CYS A 158 -4.51 -4.94 6.25
CA CYS A 158 -5.36 -6.09 5.95
C CYS A 158 -5.97 -6.73 7.21
N SER A 159 -5.32 -6.62 8.39
CA SER A 159 -5.89 -7.11 9.65
C SER A 159 -6.99 -6.21 10.21
N ILE A 160 -6.90 -4.89 10.00
CA ILE A 160 -7.89 -3.91 10.46
C ILE A 160 -9.13 -3.93 9.56
N ASP A 161 -8.93 -3.99 8.24
CA ASP A 161 -10.02 -4.06 7.26
C ASP A 161 -10.22 -5.51 6.80
N SER A 162 -11.02 -6.24 7.57
CA SER A 162 -11.31 -7.65 7.30
C SER A 162 -12.12 -7.87 6.00
N PHE A 163 -12.55 -6.81 5.32
CA PHE A 163 -13.38 -6.86 4.11
C PHE A 163 -12.59 -6.54 2.84
N HIS A 164 -11.48 -5.77 2.95
CA HIS A 164 -10.60 -5.46 1.84
C HIS A 164 -9.22 -6.08 2.10
N ASN A 165 -9.00 -7.28 1.57
CA ASN A 165 -7.73 -8.01 1.72
C ASN A 165 -6.62 -7.48 0.81
N TYR A 166 -6.63 -6.20 0.47
CA TYR A 166 -5.63 -5.59 -0.37
C TYR A 166 -5.28 -4.17 0.09
N VAL A 167 -4.11 -3.74 -0.28
CA VAL A 167 -3.67 -2.35 -0.16
C VAL A 167 -3.35 -1.82 -1.56
N GLU A 168 -3.74 -0.60 -1.88
CA GLU A 168 -3.36 0.01 -3.16
C GLU A 168 -1.90 0.45 -3.16
N VAL A 169 -1.20 0.30 -4.28
CA VAL A 169 0.20 0.71 -4.43
C VAL A 169 0.38 2.20 -4.09
N ASN A 170 -0.55 3.06 -4.51
CA ASN A 170 -0.52 4.49 -4.21
C ASN A 170 -0.53 4.79 -2.70
N ASN A 171 -1.21 3.97 -1.90
CA ASN A 171 -1.23 4.12 -0.45
C ASN A 171 0.15 3.87 0.16
N ILE A 172 0.95 2.97 -0.42
CA ILE A 172 2.34 2.73 0.01
C ILE A 172 3.19 3.96 -0.27
N VAL A 173 3.16 4.46 -1.50
CA VAL A 173 3.94 5.65 -1.92
C VAL A 173 3.63 6.84 -1.01
N GLN A 174 2.35 7.13 -0.78
CA GLN A 174 1.90 8.24 0.06
C GLN A 174 2.24 8.05 1.54
N SER A 175 1.99 6.86 2.10
CA SER A 175 2.19 6.60 3.54
C SER A 175 3.66 6.60 3.94
N PHE A 176 4.54 6.20 3.04
CA PHE A 176 5.98 6.10 3.31
C PHE A 176 6.80 7.25 2.71
N HIS A 177 6.15 8.13 1.92
CA HIS A 177 6.84 9.21 1.21
C HIS A 177 8.06 8.71 0.43
N ILE A 178 7.90 7.62 -0.32
CA ILE A 178 8.94 7.02 -1.17
C ILE A 178 8.65 7.29 -2.65
N SER A 179 9.68 7.21 -3.49
CA SER A 179 9.48 7.36 -4.94
C SER A 179 8.75 6.15 -5.54
N ASP A 180 7.98 6.38 -6.61
CA ASP A 180 7.25 5.31 -7.32
C ASP A 180 8.19 4.19 -7.81
N ILE A 181 9.36 4.58 -8.32
CA ILE A 181 10.38 3.65 -8.82
C ILE A 181 10.91 2.76 -7.70
N TRP A 182 11.18 3.36 -6.53
CA TRP A 182 11.63 2.61 -5.35
C TRP A 182 10.54 1.70 -4.81
N ALA A 183 9.29 2.19 -4.73
CA ALA A 183 8.14 1.37 -4.37
C ALA A 183 8.00 0.16 -5.28
N LYS A 184 8.09 0.35 -6.61
CA LYS A 184 8.04 -0.71 -7.60
C LYS A 184 9.13 -1.76 -7.38
N LEU A 185 10.38 -1.34 -7.12
CA LEU A 185 11.48 -2.27 -6.86
C LEU A 185 11.25 -3.08 -5.58
N ILE A 186 10.81 -2.43 -4.49
CA ILE A 186 10.51 -3.12 -3.22
C ILE A 186 9.36 -4.12 -3.41
N LEU A 187 8.28 -3.71 -4.07
CA LEU A 187 7.13 -4.58 -4.29
C LEU A 187 7.47 -5.76 -5.19
N ASN A 188 8.26 -5.55 -6.24
CA ASN A 188 8.77 -6.65 -7.09
C ASN A 188 9.63 -7.63 -6.27
N ASN A 189 10.46 -7.14 -5.35
CA ASN A 189 11.23 -7.99 -4.46
C ASN A 189 10.31 -8.84 -3.55
N LEU A 190 9.24 -8.24 -2.99
CA LEU A 190 8.25 -8.96 -2.19
C LEU A 190 7.42 -9.97 -3.01
N VAL A 191 7.17 -9.71 -4.29
CA VAL A 191 6.55 -10.67 -5.21
C VAL A 191 7.49 -11.85 -5.46
N ASN A 192 8.77 -11.57 -5.73
CA ASN A 192 9.78 -12.61 -5.96
C ASN A 192 10.02 -13.50 -4.73
N SER A 193 9.88 -12.94 -3.51
CA SER A 193 9.92 -13.73 -2.27
C SER A 193 8.61 -14.45 -1.94
N ASN A 194 7.59 -14.32 -2.79
CA ASN A 194 6.26 -14.91 -2.62
C ASN A 194 5.53 -14.43 -1.35
N ASP A 195 5.82 -13.21 -0.89
CA ASP A 195 5.13 -12.59 0.25
C ASP A 195 3.82 -11.91 -0.16
N ILE A 196 3.77 -11.36 -1.38
CA ILE A 196 2.62 -10.64 -1.92
C ILE A 196 2.35 -11.01 -3.39
N LEU A 197 1.11 -10.73 -3.84
CA LEU A 197 0.72 -10.70 -5.25
C LEU A 197 0.35 -9.26 -5.64
N LEU A 198 0.65 -8.88 -6.89
CA LEU A 198 0.27 -7.61 -7.48
C LEU A 198 -0.75 -7.83 -8.59
N GLU A 199 -1.98 -7.34 -8.41
CA GLU A 199 -3.05 -7.45 -9.39
C GLU A 199 -3.74 -6.09 -9.58
N SER A 200 -3.68 -5.54 -10.78
CA SER A 200 -4.37 -4.27 -11.15
C SER A 200 -4.13 -3.12 -10.15
N GLY A 201 -2.88 -2.95 -9.69
CA GLY A 201 -2.51 -1.91 -8.72
C GLY A 201 -2.88 -2.21 -7.26
N LYS A 202 -3.34 -3.43 -6.97
CA LYS A 202 -3.66 -3.94 -5.63
C LYS A 202 -2.59 -4.91 -5.17
N ILE A 203 -2.22 -4.79 -3.90
CA ILE A 203 -1.24 -5.64 -3.21
C ILE A 203 -2.03 -6.61 -2.32
N ILE A 204 -1.88 -7.91 -2.57
CA ILE A 204 -2.56 -8.99 -1.84
C ILE A 204 -1.49 -9.84 -1.15
N LEU A 205 -1.69 -10.20 0.12
CA LEU A 205 -0.80 -11.11 0.85
C LEU A 205 -0.98 -12.56 0.40
N VAL A 206 0.11 -13.26 0.06
CA VAL A 206 0.05 -14.67 -0.37
C VAL A 206 -0.38 -15.60 0.77
N ASP A 207 0.03 -15.33 2.00
CA ASP A 207 -0.19 -16.21 3.17
C ASP A 207 -1.56 -15.99 3.84
N GLN A 208 -2.39 -15.13 3.28
CA GLN A 208 -3.79 -14.98 3.68
C GLN A 208 -4.70 -15.73 2.70
N SER A 209 -4.68 -17.07 2.74
CA SER A 209 -5.96 -17.78 2.69
C SER A 209 -6.87 -17.04 3.69
N PHE A 210 -7.90 -16.34 3.20
CA PHE A 210 -8.92 -15.61 3.94
C PHE A 210 -9.04 -16.03 5.41
N ASN A 211 -8.16 -15.61 6.27
CA ASN A 211 -8.34 -15.70 7.70
C ASN A 211 -9.32 -14.60 8.12
N ILE A 212 -10.56 -14.77 7.63
CA ILE A 212 -11.72 -14.13 8.24
C ILE A 212 -11.56 -14.38 9.73
N SER A 213 -11.38 -13.33 10.51
CA SER A 213 -11.15 -13.48 11.96
C SER A 213 -12.19 -14.44 12.53
N ASN A 214 -11.83 -15.24 13.51
CA ASN A 214 -12.79 -16.18 14.13
C ASN A 214 -14.09 -15.49 14.55
N LYS A 215 -14.02 -14.21 14.88
CA LYS A 215 -15.18 -13.35 15.18
C LYS A 215 -16.08 -13.17 13.95
N ILE A 216 -15.53 -12.89 12.78
CA ILE A 216 -16.30 -12.71 11.53
C ILE A 216 -16.89 -14.06 11.09
N LYS A 217 -16.13 -15.16 11.22
CA LYS A 217 -16.65 -16.51 10.96
C LYS A 217 -17.86 -16.83 11.84
N LEU A 218 -17.80 -16.47 13.11
CA LEU A 218 -18.92 -16.64 14.04
C LEU A 218 -20.10 -15.75 13.67
N GLU A 219 -19.87 -14.51 13.34
CA GLU A 219 -20.92 -13.57 12.92
C GLU A 219 -21.58 -14.01 11.59
N MET A 220 -20.80 -14.49 10.62
CA MET A 220 -21.31 -15.07 9.37
C MET A 220 -22.15 -16.33 9.65
N LYS A 221 -21.69 -17.20 10.56
CA LYS A 221 -22.43 -18.39 10.99
C LYS A 221 -23.76 -17.98 11.61
N ASN A 222 -23.76 -17.00 12.51
CA ASN A 222 -24.98 -16.49 13.14
C ASN A 222 -25.99 -15.98 12.09
N ILE A 223 -25.56 -15.19 11.08
CA ILE A 223 -26.46 -14.72 10.01
C ILE A 223 -26.97 -15.90 9.18
N THR A 224 -26.12 -16.87 8.85
CA THR A 224 -26.53 -18.06 8.10
C THR A 224 -27.59 -18.88 8.87
N GLU A 225 -27.41 -19.03 10.19
CA GLU A 225 -28.36 -19.71 11.08
C GLU A 225 -29.67 -18.93 11.21
N LEU A 226 -29.64 -17.61 11.31
CA LEU A 226 -30.86 -16.78 11.29
C LEU A 226 -31.67 -17.00 10.02
N ILE A 227 -31.00 -17.05 8.85
CA ILE A 227 -31.69 -17.29 7.58
C ILE A 227 -32.23 -18.72 7.52
N LYS A 228 -31.47 -19.74 7.95
CA LYS A 228 -31.89 -21.13 7.95
C LYS A 228 -33.08 -21.41 8.89
N ASN A 229 -33.14 -20.71 10.02
CA ASN A 229 -34.18 -20.85 11.02
C ASN A 229 -35.46 -20.02 10.70
N ALA A 230 -35.38 -19.17 9.68
CA ALA A 230 -36.52 -18.36 9.24
C ALA A 230 -37.54 -19.21 8.46
N ASP A 231 -38.79 -18.76 8.46
CA ASP A 231 -39.81 -19.38 7.66
C ASP A 231 -39.44 -19.39 6.16
N SER A 232 -39.44 -20.60 5.56
CA SER A 232 -39.00 -20.84 4.17
C SER A 232 -37.50 -20.48 3.89
N GLU A 233 -36.65 -20.36 4.92
CA GLU A 233 -35.22 -19.98 4.81
C GLU A 233 -34.99 -18.68 4.03
N ILE A 234 -35.89 -17.71 4.18
CA ILE A 234 -35.87 -16.41 3.48
C ILE A 234 -36.04 -15.28 4.49
N LEU A 235 -35.17 -14.28 4.43
CA LEU A 235 -35.25 -13.04 5.23
C LEU A 235 -34.98 -11.80 4.39
N SER A 236 -35.60 -10.70 4.77
CA SER A 236 -35.20 -9.39 4.27
C SER A 236 -33.94 -8.89 5.01
N ILE A 237 -33.16 -8.02 4.35
CA ILE A 237 -32.00 -7.38 4.98
C ILE A 237 -32.40 -6.64 6.26
N LYS A 238 -33.58 -6.01 6.28
CA LYS A 238 -34.10 -5.32 7.47
C LYS A 238 -34.37 -6.28 8.62
N GLU A 239 -34.94 -7.45 8.34
CA GLU A 239 -35.18 -8.50 9.34
C GLU A 239 -33.87 -9.06 9.88
N ILE A 240 -32.85 -9.29 9.01
CA ILE A 240 -31.51 -9.73 9.44
C ILE A 240 -30.85 -8.69 10.35
N ILE A 241 -30.93 -7.39 10.02
CA ILE A 241 -30.42 -6.32 10.87
C ILE A 241 -31.11 -6.32 12.24
N SER A 242 -32.44 -6.43 12.25
CA SER A 242 -33.21 -6.45 13.51
C SER A 242 -32.91 -7.66 14.39
N LEU A 243 -32.86 -8.84 13.78
CA LEU A 243 -32.64 -10.12 14.51
C LEU A 243 -31.20 -10.28 14.97
N SER A 244 -30.24 -9.86 14.18
CA SER A 244 -28.80 -9.95 14.54
C SER A 244 -28.36 -8.93 15.57
N LYS A 245 -29.13 -7.83 15.75
CA LYS A 245 -28.76 -6.66 16.60
C LYS A 245 -27.40 -6.06 16.22
N MET A 246 -26.92 -6.27 15.00
CA MET A 246 -25.65 -5.74 14.51
C MET A 246 -25.85 -4.40 13.79
N ASN A 247 -24.72 -3.67 13.62
CA ASN A 247 -24.73 -2.44 12.84
C ASN A 247 -25.14 -2.73 11.38
N PRO A 248 -26.07 -1.93 10.79
CA PRO A 248 -26.56 -2.13 9.42
C PRO A 248 -25.45 -2.21 8.36
N LYS A 249 -24.40 -1.41 8.48
CA LYS A 249 -23.25 -1.44 7.57
C LYS A 249 -22.55 -2.79 7.64
N LYS A 250 -22.29 -3.28 8.85
CA LYS A 250 -21.64 -4.56 9.07
C LYS A 250 -22.48 -5.76 8.55
N VAL A 251 -23.80 -5.72 8.73
CA VAL A 251 -24.68 -6.77 8.19
C VAL A 251 -24.59 -6.82 6.68
N LYS A 252 -24.59 -5.67 5.97
CA LYS A 252 -24.45 -5.64 4.51
C LYS A 252 -23.11 -6.21 4.05
N GLU A 253 -22.03 -5.92 4.77
CA GLU A 253 -20.69 -6.46 4.50
C GLU A 253 -20.64 -7.98 4.69
N LEU A 254 -21.23 -8.50 5.76
CA LEU A 254 -21.32 -9.95 6.00
C LEU A 254 -22.19 -10.67 4.96
N ILE A 255 -23.30 -10.05 4.53
CA ILE A 255 -24.14 -10.55 3.44
C ILE A 255 -23.35 -10.63 2.13
N PHE A 256 -22.53 -9.61 1.82
CA PHE A 256 -21.67 -9.63 0.65
C PHE A 256 -20.70 -10.82 0.69
N LEU A 257 -20.02 -11.06 1.83
CA LEU A 257 -19.12 -12.21 1.99
C LEU A 257 -19.84 -13.55 1.89
N LEU A 258 -21.02 -13.67 2.49
CA LEU A 258 -21.83 -14.91 2.43
C LEU A 258 -22.30 -15.20 0.99
N LYS A 259 -22.63 -14.17 0.23
CA LYS A 259 -22.97 -14.26 -1.19
C LYS A 259 -21.77 -14.71 -2.02
N ASP A 260 -20.59 -14.09 -1.80
CA ASP A 260 -19.34 -14.44 -2.48
C ASP A 260 -18.92 -15.89 -2.22
N GLN A 261 -19.15 -16.38 -0.99
CA GLN A 261 -18.95 -17.79 -0.62
C GLN A 261 -20.03 -18.73 -1.12
N GLY A 262 -21.04 -18.24 -1.84
CA GLY A 262 -22.14 -19.06 -2.35
C GLY A 262 -23.06 -19.66 -1.29
N LYS A 263 -23.05 -19.15 -0.04
CA LYS A 263 -23.89 -19.65 1.06
C LYS A 263 -25.32 -19.11 1.02
N ILE A 264 -25.48 -17.95 0.43
CA ILE A 264 -26.78 -17.27 0.26
C ILE A 264 -26.92 -16.74 -1.14
N ILE A 265 -28.16 -16.51 -1.56
CA ILE A 265 -28.50 -15.83 -2.81
C ILE A 265 -29.30 -14.57 -2.47
N GLN A 266 -28.86 -13.45 -3.00
CA GLN A 266 -29.58 -12.20 -2.92
C GLN A 266 -30.54 -12.12 -4.10
N VAL A 267 -31.81 -12.29 -3.80
CA VAL A 267 -32.90 -12.34 -4.80
C VAL A 267 -33.19 -10.96 -5.39
N ASN A 268 -33.16 -9.93 -4.54
CA ASN A 268 -33.26 -8.52 -4.94
C ASN A 268 -32.54 -7.65 -3.87
N ASP A 269 -32.65 -6.33 -3.98
CA ASP A 269 -32.00 -5.38 -3.05
C ASP A 269 -32.38 -5.59 -1.57
N ASN A 270 -33.42 -6.31 -1.28
CA ASN A 270 -33.95 -6.44 0.08
C ASN A 270 -34.16 -7.89 0.54
N LEU A 271 -34.15 -8.88 -0.33
CA LEU A 271 -34.52 -10.27 0.00
C LEU A 271 -33.35 -11.23 -0.21
N ILE A 272 -33.11 -12.07 0.79
CA ILE A 272 -32.03 -13.06 0.82
C ILE A 272 -32.60 -14.43 1.11
N ILE A 273 -32.16 -15.44 0.37
CA ILE A 273 -32.48 -16.85 0.57
C ILE A 273 -31.22 -17.67 0.82
N ASN A 274 -31.35 -18.71 1.65
CA ASN A 274 -30.31 -19.71 1.80
C ASN A 274 -30.08 -20.46 0.47
N ASN A 275 -28.82 -20.72 0.10
CA ASN A 275 -28.51 -21.37 -1.18
C ASN A 275 -29.09 -22.79 -1.30
N ASP A 276 -29.11 -23.57 -0.20
CA ASP A 276 -29.68 -24.91 -0.22
C ASP A 276 -31.19 -24.88 -0.45
N ALA A 277 -31.90 -23.91 0.18
CA ALA A 277 -33.31 -23.69 -0.03
C ALA A 277 -33.61 -23.24 -1.48
N PHE A 278 -32.81 -22.34 -2.01
CA PHE A 278 -32.94 -21.91 -3.42
C PHE A 278 -32.77 -23.08 -4.38
N ASN A 279 -31.80 -23.95 -4.16
CA ASN A 279 -31.55 -25.13 -4.97
C ASN A 279 -32.71 -26.13 -4.90
N LYS A 280 -33.32 -26.30 -3.72
CA LYS A 280 -34.56 -27.12 -3.57
C LYS A 280 -35.73 -26.57 -4.41
N LEU A 281 -35.90 -25.22 -4.38
CA LEU A 281 -36.91 -24.56 -5.22
C LEU A 281 -36.65 -24.78 -6.71
N LEU A 282 -35.41 -24.65 -7.13
CA LEU A 282 -34.98 -24.85 -8.51
C LEU A 282 -35.28 -26.30 -8.98
N ILE A 283 -34.93 -27.28 -8.13
CA ILE A 283 -35.24 -28.68 -8.43
C ILE A 283 -36.76 -28.90 -8.55
N SER A 284 -37.56 -28.30 -7.67
CA SER A 284 -39.01 -28.40 -7.71
C SER A 284 -39.60 -27.79 -9.00
N VAL A 285 -39.08 -26.64 -9.40
CA VAL A 285 -39.49 -25.98 -10.66
C VAL A 285 -39.07 -26.82 -11.89
N ARG A 286 -37.89 -27.41 -11.88
CA ARG A 286 -37.44 -28.36 -12.93
C ARG A 286 -38.36 -29.58 -13.04
N LYS A 287 -38.76 -30.17 -11.90
CA LYS A 287 -39.70 -31.29 -11.88
C LYS A 287 -41.07 -30.89 -12.41
N TYR A 288 -41.56 -29.71 -12.06
CA TYR A 288 -42.83 -29.18 -12.52
C TYR A 288 -42.84 -29.00 -14.05
N PHE A 289 -41.83 -28.35 -14.63
CA PHE A 289 -41.75 -28.13 -16.07
C PHE A 289 -41.50 -29.39 -16.91
N LYS A 290 -41.13 -30.51 -16.29
CA LYS A 290 -41.14 -31.82 -16.97
C LYS A 290 -42.56 -32.34 -17.23
N LYS A 291 -43.55 -31.87 -16.47
CA LYS A 291 -44.94 -32.33 -16.55
C LYS A 291 -45.90 -31.28 -17.15
N TYR A 292 -45.62 -30.01 -16.95
CA TYR A 292 -46.47 -28.89 -17.30
C TYR A 292 -45.67 -27.85 -18.08
N SER A 293 -46.31 -27.21 -19.07
CA SER A 293 -45.66 -26.20 -19.91
C SER A 293 -45.80 -24.76 -19.39
N LYS A 294 -46.68 -24.52 -18.41
CA LYS A 294 -47.01 -23.21 -17.85
C LYS A 294 -46.96 -23.26 -16.35
N LEU A 295 -46.44 -22.18 -15.71
CA LEU A 295 -46.35 -22.02 -14.26
C LEU A 295 -46.93 -20.66 -13.89
N SER A 296 -48.05 -20.64 -13.18
CA SER A 296 -48.63 -19.43 -12.61
C SER A 296 -48.02 -19.12 -11.23
N VAL A 297 -48.23 -17.89 -10.74
CA VAL A 297 -47.80 -17.50 -9.37
C VAL A 297 -48.49 -18.36 -8.29
N SER A 298 -49.77 -18.74 -8.54
CA SER A 298 -50.51 -19.60 -7.60
C SER A 298 -49.94 -21.02 -7.54
N GLU A 299 -49.63 -21.60 -8.70
CA GLU A 299 -48.99 -22.92 -8.78
C GLU A 299 -47.60 -22.93 -8.15
N PHE A 300 -46.78 -21.87 -8.38
CA PHE A 300 -45.49 -21.75 -7.76
C PHE A 300 -45.61 -21.62 -6.23
N LYS A 301 -46.56 -20.87 -5.71
CA LYS A 301 -46.85 -20.82 -4.28
C LYS A 301 -47.12 -22.19 -3.69
N ASN A 302 -48.00 -22.95 -4.33
CA ASN A 302 -48.37 -24.30 -3.87
C ASN A 302 -47.15 -25.26 -3.95
N LEU A 303 -46.33 -25.14 -5.01
CA LEU A 303 -45.16 -25.95 -5.23
C LEU A 303 -44.05 -25.66 -4.21
N SER A 304 -43.90 -24.39 -3.84
CA SER A 304 -42.79 -23.89 -3.00
C SER A 304 -43.17 -23.71 -1.52
N ASN A 305 -44.45 -23.77 -1.20
CA ASN A 305 -45.03 -23.45 0.11
C ASN A 305 -44.67 -22.01 0.60
N LEU A 306 -44.44 -21.07 -0.36
CA LEU A 306 -44.09 -19.70 -0.08
C LEU A 306 -45.30 -18.79 0.04
N THR A 307 -45.16 -17.73 0.84
CA THR A 307 -46.12 -16.61 0.82
C THR A 307 -46.03 -15.85 -0.51
N ARG A 308 -47.08 -15.18 -0.92
CA ARG A 308 -47.09 -14.37 -2.15
C ARG A 308 -45.99 -13.29 -2.12
N LYS A 309 -45.67 -12.73 -0.94
CA LYS A 309 -44.63 -11.73 -0.72
C LYS A 309 -43.24 -12.25 -1.12
N ASN A 310 -42.93 -13.52 -0.86
CA ASN A 310 -41.66 -14.14 -1.16
C ASN A 310 -41.65 -14.82 -2.54
N ALA A 311 -42.78 -15.38 -2.98
CA ALA A 311 -42.89 -16.09 -4.25
C ALA A 311 -42.68 -15.19 -5.48
N ILE A 312 -43.23 -13.96 -5.48
CA ILE A 312 -43.09 -13.04 -6.61
C ILE A 312 -41.63 -12.62 -6.84
N PRO A 313 -40.87 -12.13 -5.86
CA PRO A 313 -39.47 -11.78 -6.05
C PRO A 313 -38.62 -12.95 -6.55
N ILE A 314 -38.87 -14.16 -6.06
CA ILE A 314 -38.08 -15.33 -6.49
C ILE A 314 -38.41 -15.69 -7.95
N LEU A 315 -39.64 -15.58 -8.36
CA LEU A 315 -40.05 -15.78 -9.77
C LEU A 315 -39.46 -14.69 -10.67
N GLU A 316 -39.37 -13.44 -10.21
CA GLU A 316 -38.72 -12.36 -10.95
C GLU A 316 -37.19 -12.60 -11.04
N TYR A 317 -36.57 -13.12 -9.99
CA TYR A 317 -35.18 -13.53 -10.02
C TYR A 317 -34.96 -14.67 -11.05
N PHE A 318 -35.87 -15.67 -11.08
CA PHE A 318 -35.80 -16.74 -12.07
C PHE A 318 -35.96 -16.20 -13.51
N ASP A 319 -36.85 -15.22 -13.72
CA ASP A 319 -37.03 -14.57 -15.02
C ASP A 319 -35.77 -13.82 -15.44
N ASN A 320 -35.17 -13.02 -14.54
CA ASN A 320 -33.98 -12.25 -14.79
C ASN A 320 -32.73 -13.14 -15.01
N SER A 321 -32.74 -14.34 -14.41
CA SER A 321 -31.66 -15.33 -14.56
C SER A 321 -31.89 -16.31 -15.71
N ASN A 322 -32.86 -16.09 -16.61
CA ASN A 322 -33.23 -16.97 -17.70
C ASN A 322 -33.58 -18.43 -17.28
N ILE A 323 -33.91 -18.60 -16.00
CA ILE A 323 -34.41 -19.89 -15.46
C ILE A 323 -35.86 -20.08 -15.89
N THR A 324 -36.67 -19.01 -15.87
CA THR A 324 -38.01 -18.96 -16.40
C THR A 324 -38.17 -17.77 -17.35
N GLN A 325 -39.18 -17.79 -18.19
CA GLN A 325 -39.56 -16.68 -19.06
C GLN A 325 -41.00 -16.30 -18.77
N ARG A 326 -41.24 -15.06 -18.37
CA ARG A 326 -42.58 -14.53 -18.12
C ARG A 326 -43.32 -14.30 -19.42
N VAL A 327 -44.57 -14.81 -19.50
CA VAL A 327 -45.49 -14.60 -20.60
C VAL A 327 -46.83 -14.23 -19.97
N GLU A 328 -47.19 -12.96 -20.02
CA GLU A 328 -48.42 -12.42 -19.40
C GLU A 328 -48.59 -12.84 -17.92
N ASN A 329 -49.55 -13.73 -17.64
CA ASN A 329 -49.90 -14.18 -16.30
C ASN A 329 -49.26 -15.51 -15.87
N TYR A 330 -48.46 -16.14 -16.74
CA TYR A 330 -47.71 -17.37 -16.46
C TYR A 330 -46.27 -17.31 -16.92
N ARG A 331 -45.50 -18.32 -16.60
CA ARG A 331 -44.11 -18.49 -16.99
C ARG A 331 -43.91 -19.77 -17.78
N LYS A 332 -42.99 -19.77 -18.72
CA LYS A 332 -42.44 -20.93 -19.41
C LYS A 332 -41.05 -21.27 -18.89
N ALA A 333 -40.59 -22.47 -19.17
CA ALA A 333 -39.19 -22.83 -18.90
C ALA A 333 -38.26 -21.91 -19.68
N GLY A 334 -37.26 -21.33 -19.00
CA GLY A 334 -36.18 -20.57 -19.61
C GLY A 334 -35.03 -21.46 -20.07
N GLU A 335 -34.11 -20.89 -20.83
CA GLU A 335 -32.99 -21.62 -21.43
C GLU A 335 -32.06 -22.27 -20.39
N LEU A 336 -31.83 -21.60 -19.26
CA LEU A 336 -30.95 -22.09 -18.22
C LEU A 336 -31.59 -23.09 -17.25
N LEU A 337 -32.88 -23.31 -17.32
CA LEU A 337 -33.56 -24.23 -16.39
C LEU A 337 -33.08 -25.67 -16.53
N PHE A 338 -32.79 -26.14 -17.73
CA PHE A 338 -32.34 -27.50 -18.00
C PHE A 338 -30.87 -27.61 -18.39
N GLY A 339 -30.16 -26.51 -18.40
CA GLY A 339 -28.71 -26.44 -18.67
C GLY A 339 -28.42 -26.77 -20.14
N LYS A 340 -28.46 -25.75 -20.97
CA LYS A 340 -27.76 -25.78 -22.25
C LYS A 340 -26.58 -24.82 -22.15
#